data_0b7fe1e8b7e2964bbe8516da9af8fa5b
#
_entry.id   0b7fe1e8b7e2964bbe8516da9af8fa5b
#
_cell.length_a   1.000
_cell.length_b   1.000
_cell.length_c   1.000
_cell.angle_alpha   90.00
_cell.angle_beta   90.00
_cell.angle_gamma   90.00
#
_symmetry.space_group_name_H-M   'P 1'
#
loop_
_entity.id
_entity.type
_entity.pdbx_description
1 polymer ?
#
loop_
_entity_poly.entity_id
_entity_poly.type
_entity_poly.pdbx_seq_one_letter_code
_entity_poly.pdbx_strand_id
1 'polypeptide(L)'
;MSTETPAFVLGNGKSRMVFEPEKLAIHGWVYGCNALYRTFTPKVLVATDRPISNAIMESGYALKNEFWTRRPKENTGANKIERPFYGMSSGPVAISRAAIKGHSVIYFIGFDLGSPTQFHNNVYSDTEFYKKAQDKATYAGNWISQIKEVAGHVKTTQFVRVTGPESQDVDFGRSNIDVITSKVLKRKLKHT
;
A
#
# COMPACT_ATOMS: atom_id res chain seq x y z
N MET A 1 1.37 -22.07 4.17
CA MET A 1 1.74 -21.85 5.59
C MET A 1 1.47 -20.39 5.90
N SER A 2 0.72 -20.08 6.96
CA SER A 2 0.56 -18.69 7.38
C SER A 2 1.84 -18.23 8.09
N THR A 3 2.26 -16.97 7.87
CA THR A 3 3.36 -16.38 8.60
C THR A 3 2.81 -15.63 9.80
N GLU A 4 3.33 -15.90 11.00
CA GLU A 4 2.94 -15.17 12.21
C GLU A 4 3.42 -13.70 12.19
N THR A 5 4.44 -13.42 11.39
CA THR A 5 4.98 -12.06 11.21
C THR A 5 3.95 -11.17 10.52
N PRO A 6 3.54 -10.05 11.12
CA PRO A 6 2.58 -9.15 10.49
C PRO A 6 3.18 -8.45 9.25
N ALA A 7 2.31 -7.99 8.37
CA ALA A 7 2.69 -7.11 7.27
C ALA A 7 2.18 -5.68 7.47
N PHE A 8 2.98 -4.72 7.05
CA PHE A 8 2.63 -3.30 6.99
C PHE A 8 2.63 -2.86 5.53
N VAL A 9 1.48 -2.52 4.99
CA VAL A 9 1.35 -2.05 3.60
C VAL A 9 1.22 -0.54 3.60
N LEU A 10 2.16 0.16 2.98
CA LEU A 10 2.22 1.61 2.94
C LEU A 10 1.60 2.15 1.64
N GLY A 11 0.47 2.82 1.77
CA GLY A 11 -0.12 3.66 0.74
C GLY A 11 0.52 5.05 0.69
N ASN A 12 -0.03 5.95 -0.12
CA ASN A 12 0.53 7.29 -0.33
C ASN A 12 -0.24 8.41 0.37
N GLY A 13 -1.28 8.11 1.13
CA GLY A 13 -2.02 9.09 1.91
C GLY A 13 -1.17 9.71 3.02
N LYS A 14 -1.41 10.97 3.32
CA LYS A 14 -0.62 11.75 4.29
C LYS A 14 -0.66 11.20 5.71
N SER A 15 -1.71 10.44 6.09
CA SER A 15 -1.81 9.80 7.41
C SER A 15 -0.66 8.84 7.71
N ARG A 16 0.04 8.32 6.67
CA ARG A 16 1.20 7.44 6.89
C ARG A 16 2.40 8.15 7.49
N MET A 17 2.49 9.48 7.37
CA MET A 17 3.66 10.26 7.82
C MET A 17 3.92 10.20 9.33
N VAL A 18 2.96 9.69 10.10
CA VAL A 18 3.14 9.44 11.54
C VAL A 18 3.95 8.16 11.85
N PHE A 19 4.29 7.38 10.81
CA PHE A 19 5.11 6.17 10.93
C PHE A 19 6.36 6.27 10.06
N GLU A 20 7.48 5.84 10.61
CA GLU A 20 8.74 5.67 9.90
C GLU A 20 8.81 4.21 9.38
N PRO A 21 8.99 3.97 8.06
CA PRO A 21 9.02 2.63 7.50
C PRO A 21 10.08 1.72 8.14
N GLU A 22 11.23 2.30 8.51
CA GLU A 22 12.34 1.59 9.17
C GLU A 22 11.93 1.04 10.54
N LYS A 23 11.14 1.80 11.30
CA LYS A 23 10.61 1.36 12.59
C LYS A 23 9.55 0.27 12.44
N LEU A 24 8.72 0.35 11.42
CA LEU A 24 7.75 -0.72 11.12
C LEU A 24 8.46 -2.01 10.72
N ALA A 25 9.56 -1.92 9.97
CA ALA A 25 10.35 -3.07 9.52
C ALA A 25 10.96 -3.89 10.67
N ILE A 26 11.09 -3.32 11.86
CA ILE A 26 11.53 -4.04 13.07
C ILE A 26 10.44 -5.03 13.54
N HIS A 27 9.18 -4.69 13.33
CA HIS A 27 8.03 -5.46 13.80
C HIS A 27 7.42 -6.40 12.76
N GLY A 28 7.75 -6.23 11.46
CA GLY A 28 7.19 -7.07 10.41
C GLY A 28 7.63 -6.68 9.00
N TRP A 29 7.03 -7.31 8.00
CA TRP A 29 7.36 -7.03 6.62
C TRP A 29 6.69 -5.76 6.13
N VAL A 30 7.47 -4.85 5.55
CA VAL A 30 6.94 -3.64 4.93
C VAL A 30 6.75 -3.86 3.43
N TYR A 31 5.54 -3.64 2.97
CA TYR A 31 5.13 -3.60 1.57
C TYR A 31 4.89 -2.15 1.19
N GLY A 32 5.19 -1.78 -0.04
CA GLY A 32 4.99 -0.41 -0.48
C GLY A 32 4.53 -0.28 -1.91
N CYS A 33 4.19 0.93 -2.29
CA CYS A 33 3.80 1.21 -3.65
C CYS A 33 4.44 2.49 -4.18
N ASN A 34 4.57 2.53 -5.52
CA ASN A 34 4.97 3.69 -6.28
C ASN A 34 6.32 4.29 -5.80
N ALA A 35 6.36 5.57 -5.46
CA ALA A 35 7.59 6.30 -5.16
C ALA A 35 8.24 5.98 -3.80
N LEU A 36 7.71 5.07 -3.01
CA LEU A 36 8.32 4.70 -1.72
C LEU A 36 9.79 4.26 -1.88
N TYR A 37 10.14 3.60 -2.98
CA TYR A 37 11.51 3.15 -3.26
C TYR A 37 12.56 4.26 -3.26
N ARG A 38 12.16 5.52 -3.40
CA ARG A 38 13.06 6.68 -3.39
C ARG A 38 13.69 6.93 -2.03
N THR A 39 13.00 6.53 -0.96
CA THR A 39 13.39 6.83 0.43
C THR A 39 13.52 5.60 1.30
N PHE A 40 12.89 4.48 0.91
CA PHE A 40 12.90 3.24 1.67
C PHE A 40 12.79 2.05 0.71
N THR A 41 13.52 0.97 1.00
CA THR A 41 13.42 -0.29 0.25
C THR A 41 12.45 -1.25 0.97
N PRO A 42 11.20 -1.34 0.54
CA PRO A 42 10.26 -2.30 1.13
C PRO A 42 10.60 -3.74 0.73
N LYS A 43 10.08 -4.72 1.47
CA LYS A 43 10.21 -6.14 1.13
C LYS A 43 9.63 -6.46 -0.24
N VAL A 44 8.52 -5.81 -0.57
CA VAL A 44 7.87 -5.88 -1.89
C VAL A 44 7.40 -4.49 -2.28
N LEU A 45 7.72 -4.09 -3.49
CA LEU A 45 7.24 -2.84 -4.11
C LEU A 45 6.26 -3.14 -5.24
N VAL A 46 5.20 -2.34 -5.33
CA VAL A 46 4.21 -2.44 -6.41
C VAL A 46 4.03 -1.10 -7.10
N ALA A 47 4.04 -1.07 -8.43
CA ALA A 47 3.61 0.11 -9.20
C ALA A 47 2.86 -0.32 -10.46
N THR A 48 1.62 0.15 -10.59
CA THR A 48 0.73 -0.21 -11.70
C THR A 48 0.68 0.84 -12.80
N ASP A 49 0.98 2.10 -12.50
CA ASP A 49 0.98 3.20 -13.46
C ASP A 49 2.25 3.19 -14.30
N ARG A 50 2.08 3.34 -15.62
CA ARG A 50 3.16 3.17 -16.59
C ARG A 50 4.36 4.09 -16.37
N PRO A 51 4.19 5.41 -16.13
CA PRO A 51 5.35 6.30 -15.98
C PRO A 51 6.25 5.89 -14.83
N ILE A 52 5.70 5.72 -13.63
CA ILE A 52 6.49 5.37 -12.45
C ILE A 52 7.01 3.93 -12.49
N SER A 53 6.24 2.97 -13.03
CA SER A 53 6.73 1.60 -13.17
C SER A 53 7.91 1.49 -14.14
N ASN A 54 7.90 2.27 -15.24
CA ASN A 54 9.03 2.36 -16.16
C ASN A 54 10.27 2.95 -15.45
N ALA A 55 10.11 4.05 -14.72
CA ALA A 55 11.21 4.66 -13.97
C ALA A 55 11.84 3.70 -12.96
N ILE A 56 11.01 2.91 -12.24
CA ILE A 56 11.50 1.89 -11.30
C ILE A 56 12.30 0.80 -12.03
N MET A 57 11.84 0.31 -13.18
CA MET A 57 12.57 -0.69 -13.97
C MET A 57 13.88 -0.12 -14.55
N GLU A 58 13.85 1.09 -15.07
CA GLU A 58 15.01 1.78 -15.66
C GLU A 58 16.08 2.12 -14.62
N SER A 59 15.70 2.33 -13.35
CA SER A 59 16.65 2.54 -12.26
C SER A 59 17.44 1.28 -11.86
N GLY A 60 17.09 0.11 -12.38
CA GLY A 60 17.68 -1.17 -11.98
C GLY A 60 17.20 -1.68 -10.60
N TYR A 61 16.23 -1.02 -9.99
CA TYR A 61 15.67 -1.40 -8.68
C TYR A 61 15.22 -2.86 -8.64
N ALA A 62 14.48 -3.29 -9.67
CA ALA A 62 13.88 -4.61 -9.73
C ALA A 62 14.89 -5.76 -9.95
N LEU A 63 16.13 -5.47 -10.35
CA LEU A 63 17.20 -6.47 -10.43
C LEU A 63 17.70 -6.93 -9.03
N LYS A 64 17.46 -6.11 -8.01
CA LYS A 64 17.96 -6.37 -6.65
C LYS A 64 16.85 -6.53 -5.62
N ASN A 65 15.61 -6.11 -5.96
CA ASN A 65 14.49 -6.05 -5.03
C ASN A 65 13.22 -6.60 -5.67
N GLU A 66 12.34 -7.19 -4.88
CA GLU A 66 11.06 -7.71 -5.38
C GLU A 66 10.14 -6.56 -5.81
N PHE A 67 9.84 -6.52 -7.10
CA PHE A 67 9.00 -5.49 -7.71
C PHE A 67 7.92 -6.12 -8.60
N TRP A 68 6.70 -5.64 -8.47
CA TRP A 68 5.53 -6.09 -9.22
C TRP A 68 4.89 -4.96 -10.01
N THR A 69 4.62 -5.21 -11.30
CA THR A 69 3.97 -4.27 -12.20
C THR A 69 3.04 -4.98 -13.19
N ARG A 70 2.13 -4.25 -13.83
CA ARG A 70 1.25 -4.82 -14.86
C ARG A 70 2.01 -5.24 -16.11
N ARG A 71 3.03 -4.50 -16.49
CA ARG A 71 3.75 -4.65 -17.76
C ARG A 71 5.25 -4.64 -17.52
N PRO A 72 5.80 -5.73 -17.00
CA PRO A 72 7.24 -5.84 -16.83
C PRO A 72 7.93 -5.80 -18.20
N LYS A 73 9.06 -5.11 -18.26
CA LYS A 73 9.97 -5.17 -19.41
C LYS A 73 10.92 -6.35 -19.22
N GLU A 74 11.32 -6.97 -20.33
CA GLU A 74 12.31 -8.05 -20.32
C GLU A 74 13.62 -7.61 -19.67
N ASN A 75 14.30 -8.53 -19.01
CA ASN A 75 15.60 -8.33 -18.37
C ASN A 75 15.66 -7.26 -17.26
N THR A 76 14.50 -6.80 -16.75
CA THR A 76 14.47 -5.82 -15.65
C THR A 76 14.33 -6.44 -14.27
N GLY A 77 14.03 -7.75 -14.16
CA GLY A 77 13.75 -8.41 -12.89
C GLY A 77 12.35 -8.14 -12.33
N ALA A 78 11.54 -7.35 -13.01
CA ALA A 78 10.18 -7.03 -12.57
C ALA A 78 9.23 -8.22 -12.75
N ASN A 79 8.35 -8.44 -11.77
CA ASN A 79 7.32 -9.49 -11.80
C ASN A 79 6.02 -8.96 -12.37
N LYS A 80 5.27 -9.83 -13.06
CA LYS A 80 3.96 -9.51 -13.60
C LYS A 80 2.87 -9.71 -12.56
N ILE A 81 2.02 -8.70 -12.39
CA ILE A 81 0.79 -8.83 -11.61
C ILE A 81 -0.19 -9.70 -12.41
N GLU A 82 -0.70 -10.74 -11.78
CA GLU A 82 -1.62 -11.68 -12.39
C GLU A 82 -3.09 -11.41 -12.03
N ARG A 83 -4.01 -12.05 -12.74
CA ARG A 83 -5.43 -12.05 -12.36
C ARG A 83 -5.60 -12.77 -11.02
N PRO A 84 -6.59 -12.36 -10.19
CA PRO A 84 -7.61 -11.35 -10.48
C PRO A 84 -7.14 -9.90 -10.25
N PHE A 85 -5.94 -9.65 -9.71
CA PHE A 85 -5.49 -8.35 -9.23
C PHE A 85 -4.87 -7.45 -10.32
N TYR A 86 -4.70 -7.94 -11.54
CA TYR A 86 -4.04 -7.23 -12.65
C TYR A 86 -4.63 -5.83 -12.94
N GLY A 87 -5.94 -5.66 -12.82
CA GLY A 87 -6.64 -4.40 -13.10
C GLY A 87 -6.61 -3.40 -11.94
N MET A 88 -6.14 -3.79 -10.77
CA MET A 88 -6.22 -2.97 -9.56
C MET A 88 -5.11 -1.91 -9.48
N SER A 89 -5.34 -0.89 -8.66
CA SER A 89 -4.36 0.15 -8.33
C SER A 89 -3.22 -0.40 -7.46
N SER A 90 -2.08 0.31 -7.44
CA SER A 90 -0.86 -0.14 -6.75
C SER A 90 -1.04 -0.49 -5.28
N GLY A 91 -1.78 0.32 -4.53
CA GLY A 91 -2.04 0.08 -3.11
C GLY A 91 -2.80 -1.22 -2.84
N PRO A 92 -3.99 -1.44 -3.42
CA PRO A 92 -4.71 -2.70 -3.31
C PRO A 92 -3.91 -3.91 -3.78
N VAL A 93 -3.11 -3.79 -4.85
CA VAL A 93 -2.20 -4.88 -5.27
C VAL A 93 -1.13 -5.14 -4.21
N ALA A 94 -0.56 -4.13 -3.59
CA ALA A 94 0.41 -4.33 -2.50
C ALA A 94 -0.23 -5.07 -1.31
N ILE A 95 -1.48 -4.76 -0.95
CA ILE A 95 -2.24 -5.53 0.06
C ILE A 95 -2.44 -6.97 -0.39
N SER A 96 -2.79 -7.22 -1.66
CA SER A 96 -2.97 -8.58 -2.19
C SER A 96 -1.67 -9.39 -2.13
N ARG A 97 -0.52 -8.76 -2.42
CA ARG A 97 0.79 -9.44 -2.34
C ARG A 97 1.11 -9.90 -0.91
N ALA A 98 0.84 -9.06 0.09
CA ALA A 98 0.99 -9.45 1.48
C ALA A 98 0.04 -10.59 1.86
N ALA A 99 -1.20 -10.55 1.42
CA ALA A 99 -2.18 -11.61 1.69
C ALA A 99 -1.79 -12.95 1.03
N ILE A 100 -1.38 -12.94 -0.24
CA ILE A 100 -0.92 -14.15 -0.97
C ILE A 100 0.35 -14.73 -0.32
N LYS A 101 1.22 -13.90 0.25
CA LYS A 101 2.40 -14.37 0.98
C LYS A 101 2.06 -15.11 2.26
N GLY A 102 0.82 -15.00 2.73
CA GLY A 102 0.31 -15.76 3.87
C GLY A 102 0.40 -15.03 5.21
N HIS A 103 0.54 -13.72 5.23
CA HIS A 103 0.47 -12.96 6.48
C HIS A 103 -0.93 -13.08 7.09
N SER A 104 -0.99 -13.49 8.36
CA SER A 104 -2.25 -13.63 9.09
C SER A 104 -2.87 -12.27 9.44
N VAL A 105 -2.04 -11.25 9.65
CA VAL A 105 -2.47 -9.88 9.93
C VAL A 105 -1.75 -8.90 9.01
N ILE A 106 -2.52 -8.05 8.34
CA ILE A 106 -2.02 -7.00 7.44
C ILE A 106 -2.53 -5.64 7.90
N TYR A 107 -1.62 -4.79 8.34
CA TYR A 107 -1.91 -3.38 8.61
C TYR A 107 -1.71 -2.57 7.33
N PHE A 108 -2.72 -1.86 6.86
CA PHE A 108 -2.57 -0.95 5.72
C PHE A 108 -2.70 0.51 6.18
N ILE A 109 -1.64 1.27 5.92
CA ILE A 109 -1.34 2.61 6.48
C ILE A 109 -1.21 3.60 5.33
N GLY A 110 -1.78 4.80 5.46
CA GLY A 110 -1.77 5.79 4.38
C GLY A 110 -2.78 5.47 3.26
N PHE A 111 -3.81 4.72 3.59
CA PHE A 111 -5.00 4.51 2.76
C PHE A 111 -6.10 5.43 3.28
N ASP A 112 -5.91 6.75 3.07
CA ASP A 112 -6.82 7.78 3.58
C ASP A 112 -8.18 7.74 2.88
N LEU A 113 -8.23 7.18 1.68
CA LEU A 113 -9.44 6.92 0.88
C LEU A 113 -10.29 8.18 0.68
N GLY A 114 -9.60 9.26 0.33
CA GLY A 114 -10.15 10.57 0.09
C GLY A 114 -9.26 11.67 0.66
N SER A 115 -9.83 12.85 0.81
CA SER A 115 -9.16 14.00 1.38
C SER A 115 -10.12 14.72 2.33
N PRO A 116 -9.64 15.25 3.47
CA PRO A 116 -10.45 16.12 4.33
C PRO A 116 -10.74 17.47 3.67
N THR A 117 -10.08 17.75 2.56
CA THR A 117 -10.26 18.94 1.74
C THR A 117 -10.58 18.55 0.30
N GLN A 118 -10.85 19.53 -0.56
CA GLN A 118 -11.01 19.26 -2.01
C GLN A 118 -9.68 18.98 -2.73
N PHE A 119 -8.55 19.11 -2.05
CA PHE A 119 -7.21 19.02 -2.63
C PHE A 119 -6.62 17.61 -2.54
N HIS A 120 -5.60 17.37 -3.38
CA HIS A 120 -4.95 16.07 -3.50
C HIS A 120 -4.24 15.66 -2.19
N ASN A 121 -4.62 14.49 -1.67
CA ASN A 121 -4.05 13.91 -0.45
C ASN A 121 -3.03 12.82 -0.81
N ASN A 122 -1.77 13.20 -0.98
CA ASN A 122 -0.70 12.28 -1.32
C ASN A 122 0.65 12.85 -0.81
N VAL A 123 1.47 12.01 -0.20
CA VAL A 123 2.78 12.41 0.35
C VAL A 123 3.81 12.78 -0.73
N TYR A 124 3.56 12.39 -1.98
CA TYR A 124 4.41 12.70 -3.13
C TYR A 124 3.84 13.80 -4.03
N SER A 125 2.78 14.49 -3.60
CA SER A 125 2.28 15.67 -4.34
C SER A 125 3.43 16.61 -4.69
N ASP A 126 3.34 17.26 -5.85
CA ASP A 126 4.35 18.17 -6.40
C ASP A 126 5.67 17.51 -6.82
N THR A 127 5.77 16.17 -6.78
CA THR A 127 6.93 15.44 -7.28
C THR A 127 6.65 14.82 -8.65
N GLU A 128 7.71 14.35 -9.30
CA GLU A 128 7.62 13.68 -10.61
C GLU A 128 6.62 12.49 -10.56
N PHE A 129 5.76 12.39 -11.58
CA PHE A 129 4.67 11.43 -11.78
C PHE A 129 3.43 11.66 -10.90
N TYR A 130 3.38 12.70 -10.08
CA TYR A 130 2.27 12.98 -9.19
C TYR A 130 1.59 14.32 -9.48
N LYS A 131 0.30 14.38 -9.16
CA LYS A 131 -0.48 15.61 -9.20
C LYS A 131 0.11 16.64 -8.23
N LYS A 132 -0.18 17.90 -8.51
CA LYS A 132 0.14 19.00 -7.59
C LYS A 132 -0.75 18.94 -6.34
N ALA A 133 -0.25 19.44 -5.22
CA ALA A 133 -0.98 19.44 -3.95
C ALA A 133 -2.32 20.21 -4.06
N GLN A 134 -2.37 21.28 -4.88
CA GLN A 134 -3.58 22.06 -5.13
C GLN A 134 -4.53 21.45 -6.17
N ASP A 135 -4.17 20.34 -6.81
CA ASP A 135 -5.07 19.67 -7.75
C ASP A 135 -6.24 19.03 -7.01
N LYS A 136 -7.34 18.82 -7.71
CA LYS A 136 -8.51 18.15 -7.16
C LYS A 136 -8.18 16.75 -6.64
N ALA A 137 -8.71 16.43 -5.47
CA ALA A 137 -8.61 15.10 -4.86
C ALA A 137 -9.06 14.00 -5.83
N THR A 138 -8.39 12.86 -5.79
CA THR A 138 -8.74 11.70 -6.61
C THR A 138 -9.94 10.97 -5.98
N TYR A 139 -10.88 10.55 -6.82
CA TYR A 139 -12.02 9.73 -6.38
C TYR A 139 -11.54 8.40 -5.80
N ALA A 140 -11.95 8.11 -4.58
CA ALA A 140 -11.46 6.96 -3.80
C ALA A 140 -12.30 5.67 -3.97
N GLY A 141 -13.47 5.74 -4.60
CA GLY A 141 -14.40 4.61 -4.68
C GLY A 141 -13.81 3.36 -5.32
N ASN A 142 -12.94 3.52 -6.32
CA ASN A 142 -12.24 2.39 -6.95
C ASN A 142 -11.31 1.68 -5.96
N TRP A 143 -10.57 2.41 -5.12
CA TRP A 143 -9.69 1.82 -4.12
C TRP A 143 -10.46 1.07 -3.03
N ILE A 144 -11.57 1.65 -2.57
CA ILE A 144 -12.46 1.02 -1.59
C ILE A 144 -12.98 -0.32 -2.14
N SER A 145 -13.51 -0.32 -3.37
CA SER A 145 -14.00 -1.53 -4.04
C SER A 145 -12.91 -2.59 -4.19
N GLN A 146 -11.71 -2.21 -4.61
CA GLN A 146 -10.58 -3.11 -4.81
C GLN A 146 -10.08 -3.70 -3.48
N ILE A 147 -10.01 -2.93 -2.40
CA ILE A 147 -9.65 -3.45 -1.07
C ILE A 147 -10.69 -4.47 -0.59
N LYS A 148 -11.98 -4.19 -0.77
CA LYS A 148 -13.06 -5.14 -0.47
C LYS A 148 -12.93 -6.44 -1.25
N GLU A 149 -12.54 -6.36 -2.52
CA GLU A 149 -12.32 -7.52 -3.39
C GLU A 149 -11.12 -8.35 -2.91
N VAL A 150 -9.99 -7.72 -2.58
CA VAL A 150 -8.82 -8.41 -2.02
C VAL A 150 -9.18 -9.16 -0.74
N ALA A 151 -9.88 -8.50 0.20
CA ALA A 151 -10.30 -9.11 1.45
C ALA A 151 -11.31 -10.27 1.23
N GLY A 152 -12.13 -10.19 0.18
CA GLY A 152 -13.04 -11.25 -0.21
C GLY A 152 -12.33 -12.50 -0.77
N HIS A 153 -11.18 -12.33 -1.43
CA HIS A 153 -10.40 -13.42 -1.97
C HIS A 153 -9.57 -14.17 -0.91
N VAL A 154 -9.10 -13.47 0.14
CA VAL A 154 -8.24 -14.07 1.17
C VAL A 154 -8.91 -13.95 2.53
N LYS A 155 -9.82 -14.89 2.82
CA LYS A 155 -10.66 -14.87 4.02
C LYS A 155 -9.92 -15.25 5.31
N THR A 156 -8.75 -15.85 5.21
CA THR A 156 -7.93 -16.29 6.36
C THR A 156 -7.04 -15.18 6.92
N THR A 157 -6.95 -14.06 6.22
CA THR A 157 -6.17 -12.90 6.64
C THR A 157 -7.06 -11.86 7.31
N GLN A 158 -6.61 -11.34 8.44
CA GLN A 158 -7.19 -10.17 9.08
C GLN A 158 -6.55 -8.91 8.51
N PHE A 159 -7.34 -8.08 7.87
CA PHE A 159 -6.92 -6.79 7.34
C PHE A 159 -7.23 -5.70 8.37
N VAL A 160 -6.29 -4.81 8.65
CA VAL A 160 -6.47 -3.75 9.64
C VAL A 160 -6.13 -2.41 9.00
N ARG A 161 -7.14 -1.62 8.71
CA ARG A 161 -6.94 -0.25 8.25
C ARG A 161 -6.47 0.61 9.40
N VAL A 162 -5.36 1.33 9.20
CA VAL A 162 -4.84 2.27 10.18
C VAL A 162 -5.16 3.70 9.73
N THR A 163 -6.00 4.38 10.49
CA THR A 163 -6.46 5.75 10.20
C THR A 163 -5.63 6.80 10.95
N GLY A 164 -5.55 7.98 10.35
CA GLY A 164 -4.98 9.19 10.94
C GLY A 164 -5.87 10.40 10.65
N PRO A 165 -5.40 11.63 10.96
CA PRO A 165 -6.21 12.85 10.82
C PRO A 165 -6.74 13.13 9.41
N GLU A 166 -6.01 12.64 8.39
CA GLU A 166 -6.35 12.83 6.98
C GLU A 166 -7.31 11.77 6.43
N SER A 167 -7.58 10.71 7.21
CA SER A 167 -8.37 9.57 6.76
C SER A 167 -9.85 9.87 6.75
N GLN A 168 -10.53 9.41 5.68
CA GLN A 168 -11.98 9.48 5.59
C GLN A 168 -12.62 8.22 6.19
N ASP A 169 -13.80 8.37 6.77
CA ASP A 169 -14.57 7.24 7.28
C ASP A 169 -15.07 6.37 6.12
N VAL A 170 -14.86 5.07 6.23
CA VAL A 170 -15.26 4.09 5.21
C VAL A 170 -15.74 2.82 5.90
N ASP A 171 -16.95 2.41 5.58
CA ASP A 171 -17.46 1.08 5.88
C ASP A 171 -17.12 0.12 4.71
N PHE A 172 -16.29 -0.87 4.98
CA PHE A 172 -15.95 -1.89 3.99
C PHE A 172 -17.00 -3.00 3.88
N GLY A 173 -17.89 -3.16 4.87
CA GLY A 173 -18.87 -4.25 4.89
C GLY A 173 -18.23 -5.64 4.80
N ARG A 174 -17.07 -5.83 5.42
CA ARG A 174 -16.30 -7.09 5.43
C ARG A 174 -15.90 -7.44 6.86
N SER A 175 -16.21 -8.65 7.31
CA SER A 175 -15.92 -9.12 8.67
C SER A 175 -14.43 -9.31 8.97
N ASN A 176 -13.59 -9.43 7.93
CA ASN A 176 -12.14 -9.55 8.07
C ASN A 176 -11.39 -8.23 7.80
N ILE A 177 -12.09 -7.09 7.83
CA ILE A 177 -11.47 -5.76 7.79
C ILE A 177 -11.83 -5.00 9.06
N ASP A 178 -10.84 -4.73 9.90
CA ASP A 178 -10.96 -3.85 11.05
C ASP A 178 -10.41 -2.46 10.76
N VAL A 179 -10.80 -1.50 11.58
CA VAL A 179 -10.28 -0.13 11.55
C VAL A 179 -9.75 0.25 12.92
N ILE A 180 -8.49 0.70 12.97
CA ILE A 180 -7.87 1.23 14.18
C ILE A 180 -7.22 2.58 13.89
N THR A 181 -7.00 3.38 14.93
CA THR A 181 -6.24 4.64 14.77
C THR A 181 -4.73 4.39 14.82
N SER A 182 -3.95 5.32 14.25
CA SER A 182 -2.49 5.33 14.34
C SER A 182 -1.98 5.29 15.79
N LYS A 183 -2.71 5.93 16.72
CA LYS A 183 -2.41 5.91 18.16
C LYS A 183 -2.53 4.49 18.73
N VAL A 184 -3.54 3.74 18.33
CA VAL A 184 -3.73 2.34 18.76
C VAL A 184 -2.62 1.45 18.22
N LEU A 185 -2.26 1.58 16.93
CA LEU A 185 -1.18 0.80 16.35
C LEU A 185 0.15 1.10 17.06
N LYS A 186 0.50 2.38 17.25
CA LYS A 186 1.72 2.77 17.98
C LYS A 186 1.81 2.14 19.37
N ARG A 187 0.69 2.03 20.09
CA ARG A 187 0.64 1.38 21.40
C ARG A 187 0.89 -0.13 21.30
N LYS A 188 0.25 -0.81 20.32
CA LYS A 188 0.50 -2.23 20.08
C LYS A 188 1.99 -2.52 19.81
N LEU A 189 2.64 -1.75 18.94
CA LEU A 189 4.05 -1.94 18.57
C LEU A 189 5.05 -1.68 19.71
N LYS A 190 4.65 -0.97 20.76
CA LYS A 190 5.52 -0.78 21.95
C LYS A 190 5.53 -1.98 22.90
N HIS A 191 4.59 -2.89 22.75
CA HIS A 191 4.42 -4.06 23.63
C HIS A 191 4.73 -5.39 22.94
N THR A 192 5.23 -5.30 21.71
CA THR A 192 5.72 -6.43 20.89
C THR A 192 7.25 -6.37 20.82
#